data_06adb3b0814a26962bb9e9a2a11e8e22
#
_entry.id   06adb3b0814a26962bb9e9a2a11e8e22
#
_cell.length_a   1.000
_cell.length_b   1.000
_cell.length_c   1.000
_cell.angle_alpha   90.00
_cell.angle_beta   90.00
_cell.angle_gamma   90.00
#
_symmetry.space_group_name_H-M   'P 1'
#
loop_
_entity.id
_entity.type
_entity.pdbx_description
1 polymer ?
#
loop_
_entity_poly.entity_id
_entity_poly.type
_entity_poly.pdbx_seq_one_letter_code
_entity_poly.pdbx_strand_id
1 'polypeptide(L)'
;MPWYRTITIDQWRTLAAAKLGWMLDAMDFMLYAMAIGQLRTYFGFNDATAGMLGTITLVMSGVGGVLFGYLADRLGRTRALMGTIVLFSVASLGAATSQSVFQLLLWRALLGIGMGGEWASGAVLISETWPPEHRNKAISIMQSGWAIGYIAAALMAALILGGPASGPEAWRWLFLVGVLPALPTLWIRRYIREPDAWARRAVAARLRNPFSVVFGPDLRSRTLLIILLGASVQFAYWGIFFWLPAFLARPVSQGGAGMGVVGSLGWIIPVQIGAYFGYLTFGFIADRLGRRRTFIMFMLVAATLVPIYGRMARSPAILMLLGPVLGYFGHGYFSLFGSFIAELYPTAVRATAQGTSYNIGRMAGAVAPYTIGAIATLPGIGIGLALGTTSAFFLLGAILIFTLPDRSGQALEA
;
A
#
# COMPACT_ATOMS: atom_id res chain seq x y z
N MET A 1 7.35 30.70 -11.99
CA MET A 1 7.37 29.60 -13.00
C MET A 1 6.55 28.43 -12.49
N PRO A 2 5.90 27.62 -13.34
CA PRO A 2 5.25 26.39 -12.89
C PRO A 2 6.27 25.45 -12.25
N TRP A 3 5.93 24.86 -11.10
CA TRP A 3 6.82 24.03 -10.27
C TRP A 3 7.49 22.86 -11.03
N TYR A 4 6.80 22.28 -12.01
CA TYR A 4 7.31 21.16 -12.80
C TYR A 4 8.48 21.53 -13.74
N ARG A 5 8.70 22.81 -14.01
CA ARG A 5 9.81 23.30 -14.82
C ARG A 5 11.13 23.43 -14.04
N THR A 6 11.06 23.43 -12.70
CA THR A 6 12.25 23.47 -11.83
C THR A 6 12.81 22.08 -11.56
N ILE A 7 12.09 21.02 -11.96
CA ILE A 7 12.45 19.62 -11.70
C ILE A 7 13.33 19.09 -12.84
N THR A 8 14.45 18.47 -12.48
CA THR A 8 15.40 17.89 -13.43
C THR A 8 14.87 16.60 -14.06
N ILE A 9 15.42 16.21 -15.20
CA ILE A 9 15.05 14.93 -15.86
C ILE A 9 15.36 13.72 -14.97
N ASP A 10 16.42 13.77 -14.19
CA ASP A 10 16.79 12.67 -13.29
C ASP A 10 15.83 12.53 -12.10
N GLN A 11 15.30 13.66 -11.60
CA GLN A 11 14.24 13.65 -10.60
C GLN A 11 12.94 13.03 -11.15
N TRP A 12 12.57 13.39 -12.40
CA TRP A 12 11.42 12.77 -13.08
C TRP A 12 11.61 11.26 -13.33
N ARG A 13 12.82 10.84 -13.73
CA ARG A 13 13.16 9.41 -13.88
C ARG A 13 13.05 8.67 -12.56
N THR A 14 13.54 9.25 -11.47
CA THR A 14 13.45 8.69 -10.13
C THR A 14 11.99 8.52 -9.69
N LEU A 15 11.16 9.53 -9.91
CA LEU A 15 9.72 9.46 -9.63
C LEU A 15 9.04 8.39 -10.48
N ALA A 16 9.34 8.31 -11.76
CA ALA A 16 8.78 7.29 -12.66
C ALA A 16 9.15 5.87 -12.20
N ALA A 17 10.41 5.65 -11.79
CA ALA A 17 10.87 4.37 -11.29
C ALA A 17 10.12 3.94 -10.02
N ALA A 18 10.03 4.83 -9.02
CA ALA A 18 9.34 4.54 -7.77
C ALA A 18 7.82 4.38 -7.98
N LYS A 19 7.21 5.16 -8.88
CA LYS A 19 5.78 5.03 -9.21
C LYS A 19 5.48 3.72 -9.95
N LEU A 20 6.31 3.34 -10.91
CA LEU A 20 6.15 2.09 -11.65
C LEU A 20 6.30 0.88 -10.74
N GLY A 21 7.32 0.86 -9.87
CA GLY A 21 7.49 -0.20 -8.89
C GLY A 21 6.25 -0.35 -8.02
N TRP A 22 5.80 0.74 -7.40
CA TRP A 22 4.61 0.74 -6.52
C TRP A 22 3.31 0.35 -7.25
N MET A 23 3.14 0.76 -8.51
CA MET A 23 2.01 0.37 -9.35
C MET A 23 2.00 -1.14 -9.63
N LEU A 24 3.15 -1.70 -9.98
CA LEU A 24 3.29 -3.11 -10.32
C LEU A 24 3.20 -4.01 -9.08
N ASP A 25 3.68 -3.52 -7.94
CA ASP A 25 3.49 -4.19 -6.63
C ASP A 25 2.01 -4.27 -6.27
N ALA A 26 1.28 -3.15 -6.40
CA ALA A 26 -0.17 -3.12 -6.18
C ALA A 26 -0.92 -4.07 -7.12
N MET A 27 -0.54 -4.10 -8.40
CA MET A 27 -1.12 -5.01 -9.39
C MET A 27 -0.93 -6.46 -8.93
N ASP A 28 0.29 -6.89 -8.65
CA ASP A 28 0.60 -8.27 -8.30
C ASP A 28 -0.11 -8.72 -7.01
N PHE A 29 -0.12 -7.86 -5.98
CA PHE A 29 -0.86 -8.16 -4.75
C PHE A 29 -2.35 -8.35 -5.00
N MET A 30 -2.96 -7.50 -5.83
CA MET A 30 -4.40 -7.54 -6.12
C MET A 30 -4.79 -8.67 -7.08
N LEU A 31 -3.88 -9.17 -7.93
CA LEU A 31 -4.12 -10.37 -8.74
C LEU A 31 -4.51 -11.56 -7.87
N TYR A 32 -3.89 -11.72 -6.70
CA TYR A 32 -4.30 -12.75 -5.74
C TYR A 32 -5.75 -12.56 -5.26
N ALA A 33 -6.12 -11.34 -4.87
CA ALA A 33 -7.48 -11.05 -4.41
C ALA A 33 -8.53 -11.40 -5.47
N MET A 34 -8.21 -11.16 -6.75
CA MET A 34 -9.06 -11.52 -7.89
C MET A 34 -9.11 -13.03 -8.14
N ALA A 35 -7.99 -13.73 -7.88
CA ALA A 35 -7.85 -15.18 -8.10
C ALA A 35 -8.47 -16.04 -6.99
N ILE A 36 -8.81 -15.49 -5.81
CA ILE A 36 -9.24 -16.26 -4.62
C ILE A 36 -10.34 -17.27 -4.95
N GLY A 37 -11.35 -16.87 -5.72
CA GLY A 37 -12.46 -17.75 -6.08
C GLY A 37 -12.00 -19.01 -6.84
N GLN A 38 -11.13 -18.86 -7.83
CA GLN A 38 -10.58 -19.97 -8.60
C GLN A 38 -9.61 -20.82 -7.79
N LEU A 39 -8.74 -20.18 -6.99
CA LEU A 39 -7.80 -20.88 -6.11
C LEU A 39 -8.53 -21.77 -5.10
N ARG A 40 -9.64 -21.29 -4.54
CA ARG A 40 -10.48 -22.07 -3.62
C ARG A 40 -11.06 -23.30 -4.31
N THR A 41 -11.56 -23.15 -5.51
CA THR A 41 -12.11 -24.26 -6.31
C THR A 41 -11.02 -25.24 -6.72
N TYR A 42 -9.85 -24.74 -7.13
CA TYR A 42 -8.75 -25.57 -7.61
C TYR A 42 -8.07 -26.39 -6.50
N PHE A 43 -7.79 -25.76 -5.35
CA PHE A 43 -7.10 -26.41 -4.23
C PHE A 43 -8.05 -26.96 -3.16
N GLY A 44 -9.34 -26.72 -3.23
CA GLY A 44 -10.33 -27.22 -2.28
C GLY A 44 -10.24 -26.58 -0.89
N PHE A 45 -9.67 -25.37 -0.73
CA PHE A 45 -9.55 -24.72 0.56
C PHE A 45 -10.69 -23.75 0.89
N ASN A 46 -10.87 -23.45 2.18
CA ASN A 46 -11.91 -22.56 2.69
C ASN A 46 -11.47 -21.07 2.76
N ASP A 47 -12.39 -20.20 3.17
CA ASP A 47 -12.15 -18.75 3.30
C ASP A 47 -11.08 -18.43 4.36
N ALA A 48 -10.95 -19.24 5.41
CA ALA A 48 -9.93 -19.05 6.44
C ALA A 48 -8.51 -19.22 5.82
N THR A 49 -8.32 -20.25 5.00
CA THR A 49 -7.06 -20.49 4.28
C THR A 49 -6.78 -19.38 3.25
N ALA A 50 -7.81 -18.90 2.54
CA ALA A 50 -7.67 -17.75 1.65
C ALA A 50 -7.22 -16.49 2.42
N GLY A 51 -7.83 -16.21 3.54
CA GLY A 51 -7.45 -15.11 4.43
C GLY A 51 -6.02 -15.26 4.97
N MET A 52 -5.62 -16.48 5.37
CA MET A 52 -4.27 -16.78 5.84
C MET A 52 -3.21 -16.50 4.78
N LEU A 53 -3.44 -16.88 3.52
CA LEU A 53 -2.54 -16.59 2.40
C LEU A 53 -2.38 -15.07 2.15
N GLY A 54 -3.45 -14.29 2.32
CA GLY A 54 -3.40 -12.84 2.29
C GLY A 54 -2.64 -12.25 3.48
N THR A 55 -2.96 -12.73 4.68
CA THR A 55 -2.33 -12.29 5.94
C THR A 55 -0.84 -12.55 5.95
N ILE A 56 -0.38 -13.74 5.53
CA ILE A 56 1.06 -14.06 5.49
C ILE A 56 1.81 -13.09 4.57
N THR A 57 1.23 -12.73 3.43
CA THR A 57 1.83 -11.74 2.53
C THR A 57 1.99 -10.38 3.20
N LEU A 58 0.96 -9.90 3.90
CA LEU A 58 0.99 -8.61 4.60
C LEU A 58 1.97 -8.63 5.79
N VAL A 59 1.99 -9.69 6.57
CA VAL A 59 2.94 -9.86 7.69
C VAL A 59 4.37 -9.89 7.18
N MET A 60 4.63 -10.70 6.13
CA MET A 60 5.96 -10.80 5.54
C MET A 60 6.37 -9.52 4.80
N SER A 61 5.42 -8.69 4.36
CA SER A 61 5.75 -7.36 3.85
C SER A 61 6.28 -6.43 4.95
N GLY A 62 5.82 -6.60 6.18
CA GLY A 62 6.40 -5.92 7.33
C GLY A 62 7.86 -6.32 7.56
N VAL A 63 8.15 -7.62 7.54
CA VAL A 63 9.51 -8.15 7.64
C VAL A 63 10.38 -7.63 6.49
N GLY A 64 9.86 -7.69 5.25
CA GLY A 64 10.55 -7.19 4.07
C GLY A 64 10.87 -5.70 4.13
N GLY A 65 9.93 -4.88 4.61
CA GLY A 65 10.14 -3.45 4.77
C GLY A 65 11.24 -3.10 5.77
N VAL A 66 11.33 -3.83 6.87
CA VAL A 66 12.43 -3.70 7.85
C VAL A 66 13.75 -4.14 7.22
N LEU A 67 13.78 -5.32 6.57
CA LEU A 67 14.96 -5.88 5.95
C LEU A 67 15.50 -4.97 4.83
N PHE A 68 14.67 -4.61 3.87
CA PHE A 68 15.08 -3.80 2.73
C PHE A 68 15.29 -2.33 3.11
N GLY A 69 14.63 -1.81 4.16
CA GLY A 69 14.97 -0.52 4.74
C GLY A 69 16.41 -0.51 5.25
N TYR A 70 16.81 -1.55 5.99
CA TYR A 70 18.19 -1.73 6.45
C TYR A 70 19.18 -1.91 5.28
N LEU A 71 18.83 -2.74 4.31
CA LEU A 71 19.67 -2.96 3.13
C LEU A 71 19.82 -1.69 2.29
N ALA A 72 18.77 -0.87 2.17
CA ALA A 72 18.82 0.40 1.47
C ALA A 72 19.78 1.40 2.11
N ASP A 73 19.87 1.43 3.45
CA ASP A 73 20.87 2.26 4.14
C ASP A 73 22.30 1.78 3.92
N ARG A 74 22.52 0.46 3.79
CA ARG A 74 23.85 -0.14 3.62
C ARG A 74 24.34 -0.29 2.18
N LEU A 75 23.46 -0.77 1.30
CA LEU A 75 23.82 -1.14 -0.08
C LEU A 75 23.47 -0.05 -1.12
N GLY A 76 22.58 0.86 -0.74
CA GLY A 76 22.07 1.90 -1.63
C GLY A 76 20.57 1.77 -1.89
N ARG A 77 19.94 2.91 -2.17
CA ARG A 77 18.46 3.01 -2.34
C ARG A 77 18.03 2.32 -3.63
N THR A 78 18.73 2.60 -4.72
CA THR A 78 18.42 2.06 -6.05
C THR A 78 18.65 0.55 -6.11
N ARG A 79 19.72 0.05 -5.49
CA ARG A 79 20.00 -1.38 -5.42
C ARG A 79 18.96 -2.13 -4.59
N ALA A 80 18.56 -1.57 -3.46
CA ALA A 80 17.49 -2.15 -2.65
C ALA A 80 16.18 -2.22 -3.42
N LEU A 81 15.77 -1.12 -4.09
CA LEU A 81 14.58 -1.06 -4.93
C LEU A 81 14.59 -2.14 -6.02
N MET A 82 15.71 -2.30 -6.76
CA MET A 82 15.82 -3.37 -7.77
C MET A 82 15.70 -4.76 -7.15
N GLY A 83 16.34 -4.98 -6.01
CA GLY A 83 16.29 -6.26 -5.29
C GLY A 83 14.88 -6.64 -4.87
N THR A 84 14.07 -5.69 -4.39
CA THR A 84 12.68 -5.93 -4.01
C THR A 84 11.83 -6.33 -5.21
N ILE A 85 11.95 -5.58 -6.33
CA ILE A 85 11.18 -5.85 -7.55
C ILE A 85 11.52 -7.24 -8.13
N VAL A 86 12.79 -7.61 -8.18
CA VAL A 86 13.21 -8.94 -8.63
C VAL A 86 12.65 -10.02 -7.71
N LEU A 87 12.73 -9.83 -6.40
CA LEU A 87 12.25 -10.82 -5.42
C LEU A 87 10.75 -11.09 -5.58
N PHE A 88 9.91 -10.05 -5.64
CA PHE A 88 8.47 -10.29 -5.76
C PHE A 88 8.08 -10.82 -7.15
N SER A 89 8.79 -10.45 -8.22
CA SER A 89 8.56 -11.01 -9.56
C SER A 89 8.89 -12.50 -9.63
N VAL A 90 10.00 -12.93 -9.03
CA VAL A 90 10.35 -14.35 -8.92
C VAL A 90 9.34 -15.10 -8.05
N ALA A 91 8.89 -14.49 -6.97
CA ALA A 91 7.88 -15.08 -6.10
C ALA A 91 6.51 -15.23 -6.79
N SER A 92 6.12 -14.28 -7.64
CA SER A 92 4.91 -14.37 -8.44
C SER A 92 4.99 -15.48 -9.48
N LEU A 93 6.15 -15.63 -10.15
CA LEU A 93 6.41 -16.77 -11.04
C LEU A 93 6.29 -18.11 -10.29
N GLY A 94 6.91 -18.21 -9.12
CA GLY A 94 6.81 -19.41 -8.27
C GLY A 94 5.37 -19.70 -7.83
N ALA A 95 4.59 -18.66 -7.49
CA ALA A 95 3.18 -18.81 -7.18
C ALA A 95 2.37 -19.37 -8.36
N ALA A 96 2.67 -18.95 -9.60
CA ALA A 96 2.04 -19.48 -10.81
C ALA A 96 2.30 -20.98 -11.03
N THR A 97 3.44 -21.49 -10.56
CA THR A 97 3.81 -22.91 -10.68
C THR A 97 3.35 -23.78 -9.53
N SER A 98 2.70 -23.21 -8.50
CA SER A 98 2.30 -23.95 -7.29
C SER A 98 1.37 -25.10 -7.60
N GLN A 99 1.63 -26.24 -6.95
CA GLN A 99 0.82 -27.48 -7.03
C GLN A 99 0.15 -27.81 -5.69
N SER A 100 0.47 -27.06 -4.63
CA SER A 100 -0.13 -27.23 -3.31
C SER A 100 -0.34 -25.89 -2.62
N VAL A 101 -1.26 -25.85 -1.66
CA VAL A 101 -1.50 -24.66 -0.82
C VAL A 101 -0.23 -24.27 -0.06
N PHE A 102 0.58 -25.24 0.38
CA PHE A 102 1.83 -24.95 1.09
C PHE A 102 2.86 -24.25 0.18
N GLN A 103 3.03 -24.72 -1.07
CA GLN A 103 3.90 -24.02 -2.02
C GLN A 103 3.40 -22.60 -2.30
N LEU A 104 2.08 -22.43 -2.49
CA LEU A 104 1.48 -21.12 -2.68
C LEU A 104 1.75 -20.21 -1.47
N LEU A 105 1.64 -20.74 -0.25
CA LEU A 105 1.94 -20.00 0.99
C LEU A 105 3.39 -19.53 1.04
N LEU A 106 4.35 -20.39 0.68
CA LEU A 106 5.77 -20.03 0.66
C LEU A 106 6.04 -18.89 -0.35
N TRP A 107 5.50 -19.01 -1.56
CA TRP A 107 5.69 -17.98 -2.58
C TRP A 107 4.99 -16.67 -2.19
N ARG A 108 3.80 -16.73 -1.57
CA ARG A 108 3.10 -15.56 -1.04
C ARG A 108 3.87 -14.89 0.10
N ALA A 109 4.58 -15.65 0.93
CA ALA A 109 5.46 -15.12 1.96
C ALA A 109 6.68 -14.40 1.36
N LEU A 110 7.35 -14.99 0.35
CA LEU A 110 8.46 -14.38 -0.35
C LEU A 110 8.04 -13.12 -1.12
N LEU A 111 6.88 -13.15 -1.77
CA LEU A 111 6.29 -11.99 -2.43
C LEU A 111 6.09 -10.85 -1.42
N GLY A 112 5.54 -11.15 -0.24
CA GLY A 112 5.40 -10.18 0.83
C GLY A 112 6.72 -9.51 1.20
N ILE A 113 7.82 -10.26 1.35
CA ILE A 113 9.14 -9.70 1.66
C ILE A 113 9.58 -8.69 0.58
N GLY A 114 9.42 -9.02 -0.70
CA GLY A 114 9.71 -8.09 -1.80
C GLY A 114 8.86 -6.82 -1.72
N MET A 115 7.54 -6.98 -1.63
CA MET A 115 6.55 -5.91 -1.54
C MET A 115 6.87 -4.89 -0.43
N GLY A 116 7.25 -5.35 0.75
CA GLY A 116 7.51 -4.47 1.89
C GLY A 116 8.66 -3.51 1.69
N GLY A 117 9.71 -3.95 0.99
CA GLY A 117 10.92 -3.17 0.75
C GLY A 117 10.76 -2.14 -0.37
N GLU A 118 9.85 -2.38 -1.31
CA GLU A 118 9.66 -1.53 -2.48
C GLU A 118 9.19 -0.13 -2.10
N TRP A 119 8.11 -0.02 -1.34
CA TRP A 119 7.57 1.26 -0.91
C TRP A 119 8.59 2.09 -0.13
N ALA A 120 9.27 1.47 0.85
CA ALA A 120 10.23 2.18 1.70
C ALA A 120 11.40 2.72 0.87
N SER A 121 11.96 1.90 -0.03
CA SER A 121 13.08 2.29 -0.90
C SER A 121 12.69 3.40 -1.87
N GLY A 122 11.53 3.30 -2.51
CA GLY A 122 11.00 4.29 -3.44
C GLY A 122 10.69 5.64 -2.76
N ALA A 123 10.04 5.62 -1.60
CA ALA A 123 9.71 6.83 -0.86
C ALA A 123 10.95 7.58 -0.36
N VAL A 124 11.97 6.84 0.13
CA VAL A 124 13.25 7.45 0.54
C VAL A 124 13.99 8.02 -0.66
N LEU A 125 14.05 7.27 -1.77
CA LEU A 125 14.71 7.71 -3.00
C LEU A 125 14.13 9.04 -3.49
N ILE A 126 12.80 9.20 -3.53
CA ILE A 126 12.14 10.47 -3.85
C ILE A 126 12.48 11.53 -2.81
N SER A 127 12.39 11.21 -1.53
CA SER A 127 12.59 12.17 -0.45
C SER A 127 14.02 12.75 -0.42
N GLU A 128 15.02 11.99 -0.87
CA GLU A 128 16.42 12.41 -0.93
C GLU A 128 16.81 13.10 -2.25
N THR A 129 16.04 12.92 -3.33
CA THR A 129 16.35 13.49 -4.65
C THR A 129 15.52 14.71 -5.01
N TRP A 130 14.30 14.86 -4.45
CA TRP A 130 13.40 15.95 -4.76
C TRP A 130 13.55 17.14 -3.81
N PRO A 131 13.35 18.38 -4.32
CA PRO A 131 13.38 19.60 -3.49
C PRO A 131 12.35 19.53 -2.35
N PRO A 132 12.66 20.03 -1.14
CA PRO A 132 11.76 19.96 0.02
C PRO A 132 10.34 20.49 -0.26
N GLU A 133 10.24 21.61 -1.01
CA GLU A 133 8.99 22.28 -1.36
C GLU A 133 8.10 21.49 -2.34
N HIS A 134 8.67 20.51 -3.05
CA HIS A 134 7.94 19.68 -4.02
C HIS A 134 7.85 18.20 -3.65
N ARG A 135 8.45 17.80 -2.53
CA ARG A 135 8.52 16.42 -2.06
C ARG A 135 7.14 15.80 -1.84
N ASN A 136 6.21 16.55 -1.24
CA ASN A 136 4.82 16.08 -1.04
C ASN A 136 4.13 15.75 -2.35
N LYS A 137 4.31 16.59 -3.37
CA LYS A 137 3.74 16.39 -4.70
C LYS A 137 4.32 15.12 -5.35
N ALA A 138 5.63 14.94 -5.25
CA ALA A 138 6.30 13.75 -5.78
C ALA A 138 5.83 12.46 -5.10
N ILE A 139 5.75 12.43 -3.77
CA ILE A 139 5.24 11.28 -3.02
C ILE A 139 3.76 11.03 -3.36
N SER A 140 2.96 12.07 -3.50
CA SER A 140 1.54 11.94 -3.90
C SER A 140 1.39 11.32 -5.30
N ILE A 141 2.24 11.74 -6.26
CA ILE A 141 2.27 11.16 -7.60
C ILE A 141 2.75 9.70 -7.55
N MET A 142 3.74 9.37 -6.73
CA MET A 142 4.18 7.98 -6.54
C MET A 142 3.03 7.12 -5.99
N GLN A 143 2.39 7.56 -4.91
CA GLN A 143 1.31 6.84 -4.24
C GLN A 143 0.11 6.58 -5.17
N SER A 144 -0.19 7.48 -6.10
CA SER A 144 -1.27 7.28 -7.08
C SER A 144 -1.04 6.05 -7.98
N GLY A 145 0.19 5.53 -8.06
CA GLY A 145 0.52 4.29 -8.74
C GLY A 145 -0.27 3.09 -8.21
N TRP A 146 -0.53 3.03 -6.89
CA TRP A 146 -1.33 1.96 -6.28
C TRP A 146 -2.70 1.79 -6.92
N ALA A 147 -3.43 2.87 -7.11
CA ALA A 147 -4.75 2.84 -7.71
C ALA A 147 -4.71 2.35 -9.17
N ILE A 148 -3.69 2.77 -9.94
CA ILE A 148 -3.50 2.31 -11.32
C ILE A 148 -3.19 0.82 -11.34
N GLY A 149 -2.32 0.34 -10.45
CA GLY A 149 -1.98 -1.08 -10.31
C GLY A 149 -3.21 -1.94 -9.97
N TYR A 150 -4.04 -1.46 -9.06
CA TYR A 150 -5.29 -2.15 -8.71
C TYR A 150 -6.27 -2.22 -9.90
N ILE A 151 -6.43 -1.12 -10.66
CA ILE A 151 -7.24 -1.10 -11.89
C ILE A 151 -6.65 -2.10 -12.90
N ALA A 152 -5.34 -2.10 -13.09
CA ALA A 152 -4.68 -3.04 -14.00
C ALA A 152 -4.92 -4.49 -13.58
N ALA A 153 -4.85 -4.82 -12.29
CA ALA A 153 -5.19 -6.15 -11.77
C ALA A 153 -6.64 -6.54 -12.08
N ALA A 154 -7.59 -5.62 -11.87
CA ALA A 154 -9.00 -5.87 -12.17
C ALA A 154 -9.24 -6.12 -13.67
N LEU A 155 -8.61 -5.33 -14.54
CA LEU A 155 -8.70 -5.52 -15.99
C LEU A 155 -8.06 -6.84 -16.43
N MET A 156 -6.87 -7.19 -15.91
CA MET A 156 -6.23 -8.47 -16.21
C MET A 156 -7.07 -9.65 -15.72
N ALA A 157 -7.68 -9.55 -14.54
CA ALA A 157 -8.58 -10.57 -14.04
C ALA A 157 -9.82 -10.72 -14.94
N ALA A 158 -10.42 -9.61 -15.38
CA ALA A 158 -11.55 -9.66 -16.31
C ALA A 158 -11.19 -10.33 -17.64
N LEU A 159 -10.03 -10.00 -18.21
CA LEU A 159 -9.56 -10.57 -19.48
C LEU A 159 -9.20 -12.05 -19.39
N ILE A 160 -8.56 -12.47 -18.29
CA ILE A 160 -8.04 -13.84 -18.13
C ILE A 160 -9.12 -14.77 -17.58
N LEU A 161 -9.80 -14.35 -16.51
CA LEU A 161 -10.82 -15.19 -15.84
C LEU A 161 -12.17 -15.17 -16.55
N GLY A 162 -12.50 -14.09 -17.27
CA GLY A 162 -13.71 -13.94 -18.06
C GLY A 162 -13.56 -14.21 -19.57
N GLY A 163 -12.33 -14.43 -20.04
CA GLY A 163 -11.99 -14.58 -21.45
C GLY A 163 -11.87 -16.03 -21.94
N PRO A 164 -11.41 -16.24 -23.17
CA PRO A 164 -11.26 -17.58 -23.78
C PRO A 164 -10.28 -18.50 -23.03
N ALA A 165 -9.35 -17.94 -22.26
CA ALA A 165 -8.42 -18.68 -21.42
C ALA A 165 -9.02 -19.07 -20.04
N SER A 166 -10.31 -18.79 -19.82
CA SER A 166 -11.00 -19.15 -18.59
C SER A 166 -11.06 -20.66 -18.41
N GLY A 167 -10.50 -21.16 -17.32
CA GLY A 167 -10.46 -22.59 -16.98
C GLY A 167 -9.99 -22.76 -15.54
N PRO A 168 -9.97 -24.00 -15.01
CA PRO A 168 -9.58 -24.26 -13.62
C PRO A 168 -8.19 -23.72 -13.24
N GLU A 169 -7.30 -23.58 -14.23
CA GLU A 169 -5.92 -23.11 -14.04
C GLU A 169 -5.69 -21.67 -14.51
N ALA A 170 -6.73 -20.92 -14.87
CA ALA A 170 -6.60 -19.54 -15.36
C ALA A 170 -5.92 -18.59 -14.35
N TRP A 171 -6.01 -18.90 -13.04
CA TRP A 171 -5.28 -18.18 -11.98
C TRP A 171 -3.76 -18.21 -12.18
N ARG A 172 -3.20 -19.24 -12.83
CA ARG A 172 -1.76 -19.31 -13.14
C ARG A 172 -1.33 -18.20 -14.09
N TRP A 173 -2.15 -17.91 -15.09
CA TRP A 173 -1.90 -16.82 -16.04
C TRP A 173 -1.93 -15.47 -15.35
N LEU A 174 -2.80 -15.27 -14.33
CA LEU A 174 -2.79 -14.06 -13.54
C LEU A 174 -1.45 -13.87 -12.81
N PHE A 175 -0.93 -14.91 -12.18
CA PHE A 175 0.35 -14.81 -11.48
C PHE A 175 1.54 -14.69 -12.44
N LEU A 176 1.45 -15.23 -13.64
CA LEU A 176 2.48 -15.01 -14.67
C LEU A 176 2.53 -13.53 -15.11
N VAL A 177 1.41 -12.83 -15.15
CA VAL A 177 1.38 -11.36 -15.37
C VAL A 177 2.17 -10.63 -14.28
N GLY A 178 2.19 -11.14 -13.04
CA GLY A 178 2.99 -10.62 -11.93
C GLY A 178 4.51 -10.71 -12.13
N VAL A 179 5.00 -11.34 -13.21
CA VAL A 179 6.42 -11.32 -13.58
C VAL A 179 6.81 -10.04 -14.34
N LEU A 180 5.85 -9.37 -14.99
CA LEU A 180 6.10 -8.16 -15.77
C LEU A 180 6.89 -7.06 -15.02
N PRO A 181 6.72 -6.87 -13.70
CA PRO A 181 7.52 -5.93 -12.91
C PRO A 181 9.04 -6.13 -13.01
N ALA A 182 9.53 -7.30 -13.36
CA ALA A 182 10.97 -7.52 -13.57
C ALA A 182 11.56 -6.66 -14.71
N LEU A 183 10.77 -6.33 -15.72
CA LEU A 183 11.22 -5.56 -16.88
C LEU A 183 11.70 -4.14 -16.54
N PRO A 184 10.97 -3.33 -15.75
CA PRO A 184 11.42 -2.00 -15.32
C PRO A 184 12.75 -2.00 -14.56
N THR A 185 13.16 -3.10 -13.91
CA THR A 185 14.45 -3.13 -13.19
C THR A 185 15.64 -2.91 -14.10
N LEU A 186 15.56 -3.39 -15.36
CA LEU A 186 16.59 -3.14 -16.37
C LEU A 186 16.73 -1.65 -16.70
N TRP A 187 15.59 -0.96 -16.80
CA TRP A 187 15.57 0.48 -17.03
C TRP A 187 16.06 1.24 -15.79
N ILE A 188 15.63 0.86 -14.59
CA ILE A 188 16.09 1.45 -13.32
C ILE A 188 17.61 1.35 -13.22
N ARG A 189 18.18 0.15 -13.45
CA ARG A 189 19.64 -0.08 -13.42
C ARG A 189 20.41 0.85 -14.35
N ARG A 190 19.84 1.17 -15.51
CA ARG A 190 20.51 1.98 -16.54
C ARG A 190 20.45 3.48 -16.27
N TYR A 191 19.34 3.97 -15.71
CA TYR A 191 19.03 5.41 -15.69
C TYR A 191 18.94 6.01 -14.29
N ILE A 192 18.79 5.22 -13.23
CA ILE A 192 18.64 5.73 -11.88
C ILE A 192 19.96 5.60 -11.13
N ARG A 193 20.46 6.73 -10.62
CA ARG A 193 21.69 6.80 -9.82
C ARG A 193 21.35 6.81 -8.33
N GLU A 194 22.31 6.35 -7.51
CA GLU A 194 22.20 6.50 -6.07
C GLU A 194 22.19 8.01 -5.68
N PRO A 195 21.36 8.41 -4.70
CA PRO A 195 21.33 9.79 -4.24
C PRO A 195 22.69 10.26 -3.69
N ASP A 196 23.09 11.48 -4.04
CA ASP A 196 24.33 12.09 -3.53
C ASP A 196 24.34 12.19 -1.99
N ALA A 197 23.18 12.41 -1.40
CA ALA A 197 23.00 12.42 0.05
C ALA A 197 23.44 11.11 0.70
N TRP A 198 23.15 9.96 0.07
CA TRP A 198 23.60 8.65 0.52
C TRP A 198 25.11 8.46 0.25
N ALA A 199 25.59 8.84 -0.94
CA ALA A 199 27.00 8.63 -1.35
C ALA A 199 27.97 9.37 -0.43
N ARG A 200 27.66 10.62 -0.06
CA ARG A 200 28.52 11.47 0.82
C ARG A 200 28.67 10.95 2.24
N ARG A 201 27.74 10.14 2.75
CA ARG A 201 27.72 9.64 4.13
C ARG A 201 28.17 8.21 4.29
N ALA A 202 28.45 7.56 3.20
CA ALA A 202 28.62 6.12 3.13
C ALA A 202 29.72 5.51 4.02
N VAL A 203 30.72 6.27 4.47
CA VAL A 203 31.88 5.71 5.18
C VAL A 203 31.72 5.78 6.71
N ALA A 204 31.34 6.91 7.27
CA ALA A 204 31.31 7.07 8.74
C ALA A 204 30.02 6.52 9.40
N ALA A 205 28.87 6.59 8.72
CA ALA A 205 27.59 6.16 9.28
C ALA A 205 27.33 4.65 9.17
N ARG A 206 28.05 3.93 8.32
CA ARG A 206 27.89 2.46 8.13
C ARG A 206 28.26 1.63 9.36
N LEU A 207 28.95 2.21 10.33
CA LEU A 207 29.46 1.50 11.52
C LEU A 207 28.47 1.43 12.68
N ARG A 208 27.40 2.24 12.68
CA ARG A 208 26.36 2.18 13.73
C ARG A 208 25.18 1.33 13.31
N ASN A 209 24.69 0.49 14.23
CA ASN A 209 23.45 -0.24 14.01
C ASN A 209 22.27 0.76 13.92
N PRO A 210 21.60 0.92 12.76
CA PRO A 210 20.55 1.92 12.61
C PRO A 210 19.33 1.65 13.51
N PHE A 211 19.06 0.40 13.89
CA PHE A 211 17.98 0.06 14.82
C PHE A 211 18.25 0.62 16.24
N SER A 212 19.49 0.61 16.72
CA SER A 212 19.83 1.19 18.02
C SER A 212 19.62 2.71 18.05
N VAL A 213 19.69 3.39 16.91
CA VAL A 213 19.39 4.82 16.77
C VAL A 213 17.88 5.05 16.71
N VAL A 214 17.16 4.30 15.86
CA VAL A 214 15.71 4.43 15.65
C VAL A 214 14.93 4.16 16.95
N PHE A 215 15.34 3.17 17.75
CA PHE A 215 14.73 2.82 19.03
C PHE A 215 15.50 3.37 20.25
N GLY A 216 16.50 4.20 20.02
CA GLY A 216 17.26 4.88 21.06
C GLY A 216 16.45 5.92 21.82
N PRO A 217 16.94 6.42 22.98
CA PRO A 217 16.21 7.34 23.85
C PRO A 217 15.66 8.57 23.14
N ASP A 218 16.39 9.12 22.17
CA ASP A 218 16.05 10.35 21.47
C ASP A 218 14.90 10.18 20.46
N LEU A 219 14.77 8.99 19.84
CA LEU A 219 13.82 8.74 18.76
C LEU A 219 12.71 7.73 19.11
N ARG A 220 12.87 6.92 20.16
CA ARG A 220 11.94 5.83 20.50
C ARG A 220 10.48 6.27 20.64
N SER A 221 10.24 7.37 21.35
CA SER A 221 8.86 7.85 21.56
C SER A 221 8.22 8.26 20.23
N ARG A 222 8.97 8.97 19.40
CA ARG A 222 8.55 9.37 18.05
C ARG A 222 8.30 8.15 17.15
N THR A 223 9.20 7.17 17.19
CA THR A 223 9.10 5.91 16.45
C THR A 223 7.84 5.14 16.84
N LEU A 224 7.58 4.98 18.14
CA LEU A 224 6.40 4.28 18.64
C LEU A 224 5.09 4.99 18.25
N LEU A 225 5.04 6.33 18.32
CA LEU A 225 3.87 7.11 17.88
C LEU A 225 3.61 6.96 16.37
N ILE A 226 4.65 6.92 15.54
CA ILE A 226 4.54 6.70 14.09
C ILE A 226 4.05 5.27 13.80
N ILE A 227 4.55 4.27 14.54
CA ILE A 227 4.08 2.88 14.43
C ILE A 227 2.59 2.80 14.79
N LEU A 228 2.17 3.43 15.87
CA LEU A 228 0.78 3.42 16.32
C LEU A 228 -0.14 4.14 15.33
N LEU A 229 0.28 5.29 14.80
CA LEU A 229 -0.42 5.99 13.72
C LEU A 229 -0.53 5.10 12.47
N GLY A 230 0.58 4.48 12.06
CA GLY A 230 0.63 3.54 10.94
C GLY A 230 -0.29 2.35 11.15
N ALA A 231 -0.28 1.74 12.33
CA ALA A 231 -1.14 0.61 12.70
C ALA A 231 -2.63 0.97 12.60
N SER A 232 -3.01 2.13 13.15
CA SER A 232 -4.38 2.63 13.11
C SER A 232 -4.87 2.81 11.66
N VAL A 233 -4.09 3.51 10.85
CA VAL A 233 -4.41 3.81 9.45
C VAL A 233 -4.44 2.56 8.58
N GLN A 234 -3.49 1.65 8.77
CA GLN A 234 -3.43 0.39 8.04
C GLN A 234 -4.58 -0.55 8.42
N PHE A 235 -4.96 -0.60 9.70
CA PHE A 235 -6.12 -1.37 10.14
C PHE A 235 -7.41 -0.85 9.46
N ALA A 236 -7.62 0.47 9.49
CA ALA A 236 -8.77 1.09 8.83
C ALA A 236 -8.80 0.76 7.34
N TYR A 237 -7.66 0.90 6.65
CA TYR A 237 -7.52 0.65 5.22
C TYR A 237 -7.79 -0.81 4.84
N TRP A 238 -7.03 -1.75 5.42
CA TRP A 238 -7.15 -3.17 5.08
C TRP A 238 -8.49 -3.76 5.52
N GLY A 239 -9.06 -3.26 6.62
CA GLY A 239 -10.39 -3.65 7.08
C GLY A 239 -11.49 -3.34 6.06
N ILE A 240 -11.36 -2.26 5.29
CA ILE A 240 -12.33 -1.89 4.26
C ILE A 240 -11.98 -2.50 2.91
N PHE A 241 -10.81 -2.11 2.37
CA PHE A 241 -10.50 -2.35 0.96
C PHE A 241 -10.16 -3.80 0.64
N PHE A 242 -9.80 -4.59 1.64
CA PHE A 242 -9.71 -6.05 1.50
C PHE A 242 -11.09 -6.70 1.35
N TRP A 243 -12.08 -6.27 2.13
CA TRP A 243 -13.42 -6.84 2.10
C TRP A 243 -14.36 -6.19 1.11
N LEU A 244 -14.00 -5.05 0.53
CA LEU A 244 -14.83 -4.34 -0.43
C LEU A 244 -15.29 -5.19 -1.62
N PRO A 245 -14.44 -5.98 -2.29
CA PRO A 245 -14.89 -6.88 -3.36
C PRO A 245 -15.90 -7.92 -2.86
N ALA A 246 -15.65 -8.51 -1.71
CA ALA A 246 -16.55 -9.48 -1.11
C ALA A 246 -17.88 -8.85 -0.67
N PHE A 247 -17.86 -7.63 -0.11
CA PHE A 247 -19.06 -6.87 0.22
C PHE A 247 -19.92 -6.60 -1.02
N LEU A 248 -19.31 -6.14 -2.11
CA LEU A 248 -20.01 -5.86 -3.35
C LEU A 248 -20.61 -7.14 -4.00
N ALA A 249 -19.88 -8.25 -3.94
CA ALA A 249 -20.26 -9.50 -4.61
C ALA A 249 -21.31 -10.33 -3.83
N ARG A 250 -21.30 -10.27 -2.47
CA ARG A 250 -22.18 -11.11 -1.63
C ARG A 250 -23.66 -10.75 -1.76
N PRO A 251 -24.56 -11.73 -1.62
CA PRO A 251 -26.01 -11.48 -1.58
C PRO A 251 -26.40 -10.47 -0.51
N VAL A 252 -27.45 -9.69 -0.79
CA VAL A 252 -28.00 -8.72 0.17
C VAL A 252 -28.46 -9.38 1.48
N SER A 253 -28.96 -10.61 1.40
CA SER A 253 -29.34 -11.43 2.58
C SER A 253 -28.17 -11.72 3.53
N GLN A 254 -26.94 -11.64 3.05
CA GLN A 254 -25.71 -11.81 3.82
C GLN A 254 -25.01 -10.47 4.15
N GLY A 255 -25.72 -9.36 4.00
CA GLY A 255 -25.20 -8.02 4.24
C GLY A 255 -24.29 -7.46 3.13
N GLY A 256 -24.26 -8.08 1.95
CA GLY A 256 -23.56 -7.61 0.77
C GLY A 256 -24.43 -6.82 -0.19
N ALA A 257 -23.86 -6.36 -1.31
CA ALA A 257 -24.54 -5.54 -2.31
C ALA A 257 -25.17 -6.34 -3.47
N GLY A 258 -24.96 -7.66 -3.57
CA GLY A 258 -25.61 -8.55 -4.53
C GLY A 258 -25.15 -8.43 -5.99
N MET A 259 -23.96 -7.84 -6.26
CA MET A 259 -23.52 -7.56 -7.64
C MET A 259 -22.85 -8.76 -8.35
N GLY A 260 -22.56 -9.84 -7.63
CA GLY A 260 -21.77 -10.95 -8.15
C GLY A 260 -20.29 -10.59 -8.37
N VAL A 261 -19.45 -11.61 -8.69
CA VAL A 261 -17.98 -11.42 -8.76
C VAL A 261 -17.59 -10.50 -9.92
N VAL A 262 -18.07 -10.78 -11.15
CA VAL A 262 -17.72 -9.97 -12.33
C VAL A 262 -18.29 -8.55 -12.22
N GLY A 263 -19.53 -8.41 -11.76
CA GLY A 263 -20.13 -7.11 -11.51
C GLY A 263 -19.36 -6.28 -10.52
N SER A 264 -18.84 -6.87 -9.43
CA SER A 264 -18.07 -6.16 -8.40
C SER A 264 -16.79 -5.51 -8.97
N LEU A 265 -16.15 -6.07 -9.98
CA LEU A 265 -14.97 -5.49 -10.63
C LEU A 265 -15.29 -4.14 -11.29
N GLY A 266 -16.43 -4.01 -11.96
CA GLY A 266 -16.89 -2.73 -12.54
C GLY A 266 -17.11 -1.63 -11.49
N TRP A 267 -17.40 -1.98 -10.23
CA TRP A 267 -17.61 -1.03 -9.13
C TRP A 267 -16.29 -0.68 -8.41
N ILE A 268 -15.32 -1.58 -8.43
CA ILE A 268 -13.99 -1.33 -7.87
C ILE A 268 -13.26 -0.25 -8.67
N ILE A 269 -13.42 -0.23 -10.01
CA ILE A 269 -12.74 0.76 -10.86
C ILE A 269 -13.08 2.20 -10.47
N PRO A 270 -14.35 2.63 -10.33
CA PRO A 270 -14.69 3.96 -9.86
C PRO A 270 -14.11 4.32 -8.49
N VAL A 271 -14.08 3.35 -7.54
CA VAL A 271 -13.44 3.54 -6.24
C VAL A 271 -11.95 3.85 -6.42
N GLN A 272 -11.26 3.11 -7.29
CA GLN A 272 -9.84 3.31 -7.54
C GLN A 272 -9.54 4.58 -8.35
N ILE A 273 -10.46 5.03 -9.21
CA ILE A 273 -10.37 6.36 -9.84
C ILE A 273 -10.44 7.45 -8.76
N GLY A 274 -11.37 7.34 -7.81
CA GLY A 274 -11.41 8.22 -6.65
C GLY A 274 -10.12 8.19 -5.85
N ALA A 275 -9.58 7.00 -5.56
CA ALA A 275 -8.31 6.81 -4.87
C ALA A 275 -7.14 7.48 -5.62
N TYR A 276 -7.07 7.33 -6.94
CA TYR A 276 -6.05 7.99 -7.77
C TYR A 276 -6.05 9.50 -7.58
N PHE A 277 -7.21 10.13 -7.68
CA PHE A 277 -7.32 11.57 -7.45
C PHE A 277 -7.07 11.95 -5.99
N GLY A 278 -7.49 11.12 -5.03
CA GLY A 278 -7.18 11.31 -3.60
C GLY A 278 -5.68 11.35 -3.34
N TYR A 279 -4.93 10.38 -3.85
CA TYR A 279 -3.47 10.37 -3.77
C TYR A 279 -2.84 11.58 -4.44
N LEU A 280 -3.24 11.86 -5.69
CA LEU A 280 -2.63 12.90 -6.51
C LEU A 280 -2.84 14.30 -5.92
N THR A 281 -4.04 14.59 -5.44
CA THR A 281 -4.41 15.93 -4.96
C THR A 281 -4.03 16.18 -3.51
N PHE A 282 -3.82 15.13 -2.71
CA PHE A 282 -3.48 15.27 -1.30
C PHE A 282 -2.28 16.18 -1.07
N GLY A 283 -1.18 15.99 -1.82
CA GLY A 283 0.01 16.82 -1.69
C GLY A 283 -0.24 18.29 -1.98
N PHE A 284 -1.06 18.59 -3.00
CA PHE A 284 -1.42 19.97 -3.35
C PHE A 284 -2.32 20.62 -2.29
N ILE A 285 -3.24 19.85 -1.71
CA ILE A 285 -4.11 20.32 -0.63
C ILE A 285 -3.28 20.54 0.64
N ALA A 286 -2.37 19.60 0.95
CA ALA A 286 -1.49 19.68 2.11
C ALA A 286 -0.52 20.85 2.07
N ASP A 287 -0.06 21.24 0.88
CA ASP A 287 0.78 22.44 0.70
C ASP A 287 0.01 23.73 0.99
N ARG A 288 -1.34 23.76 0.81
CA ARG A 288 -2.18 24.94 1.04
C ARG A 288 -2.76 25.01 2.45
N LEU A 289 -3.32 23.89 2.94
CA LEU A 289 -4.04 23.84 4.23
C LEU A 289 -3.14 23.39 5.40
N GLY A 290 -1.93 22.91 5.10
CA GLY A 290 -1.06 22.24 6.05
C GLY A 290 -1.32 20.74 6.11
N ARG A 291 -0.26 19.94 6.29
CA ARG A 291 -0.29 18.47 6.24
C ARG A 291 -1.21 17.86 7.29
N ARG A 292 -1.10 18.33 8.52
CA ARG A 292 -1.88 17.82 9.66
C ARG A 292 -3.38 18.05 9.45
N ARG A 293 -3.79 19.26 9.04
CA ARG A 293 -5.20 19.58 8.78
C ARG A 293 -5.77 18.76 7.64
N THR A 294 -5.03 18.61 6.54
CA THR A 294 -5.43 17.80 5.39
C THR A 294 -5.60 16.33 5.80
N PHE A 295 -4.66 15.78 6.56
CA PHE A 295 -4.75 14.39 7.03
C PHE A 295 -6.00 14.18 7.89
N ILE A 296 -6.24 15.05 8.86
CA ILE A 296 -7.41 14.98 9.75
C ILE A 296 -8.71 15.07 8.94
N MET A 297 -8.79 15.97 7.97
CA MET A 297 -9.96 16.11 7.09
C MET A 297 -10.23 14.78 6.34
N PHE A 298 -9.20 14.16 5.74
CA PHE A 298 -9.35 12.89 5.05
C PHE A 298 -9.82 11.78 6.00
N MET A 299 -9.24 11.69 7.19
CA MET A 299 -9.61 10.71 8.21
C MET A 299 -11.06 10.87 8.67
N LEU A 300 -11.50 12.09 8.99
CA LEU A 300 -12.86 12.35 9.46
C LEU A 300 -13.91 12.06 8.40
N VAL A 301 -13.64 12.46 7.14
CA VAL A 301 -14.55 12.16 6.03
C VAL A 301 -14.62 10.66 5.79
N ALA A 302 -13.49 9.94 5.77
CA ALA A 302 -13.48 8.48 5.63
C ALA A 302 -14.22 7.80 6.79
N ALA A 303 -13.99 8.22 8.04
CA ALA A 303 -14.68 7.69 9.21
C ALA A 303 -16.22 7.82 9.12
N THR A 304 -16.70 8.88 8.49
CA THR A 304 -18.13 9.12 8.29
C THR A 304 -18.68 8.33 7.10
N LEU A 305 -17.94 8.28 6.01
CA LEU A 305 -18.40 7.62 4.77
C LEU A 305 -18.50 6.11 4.89
N VAL A 306 -17.58 5.47 5.63
CA VAL A 306 -17.51 3.99 5.69
C VAL A 306 -18.79 3.37 6.25
N PRO A 307 -19.32 3.78 7.41
CA PRO A 307 -20.56 3.19 7.93
C PRO A 307 -21.77 3.53 7.06
N ILE A 308 -21.78 4.68 6.38
CA ILE A 308 -22.81 5.03 5.41
C ILE A 308 -22.76 4.06 4.23
N TYR A 309 -21.57 3.88 3.63
CA TYR A 309 -21.36 2.99 2.50
C TYR A 309 -21.77 1.55 2.81
N GLY A 310 -21.38 1.02 3.96
CA GLY A 310 -21.74 -0.33 4.39
C GLY A 310 -23.26 -0.54 4.59
N ARG A 311 -24.00 0.52 4.95
CA ARG A 311 -25.46 0.47 5.09
C ARG A 311 -26.22 0.60 3.76
N MET A 312 -25.59 1.14 2.72
CA MET A 312 -26.19 1.39 1.42
C MET A 312 -26.16 0.19 0.48
N ALA A 313 -25.92 -1.04 0.99
CA ALA A 313 -25.87 -2.28 0.23
C ALA A 313 -27.06 -2.51 -0.73
N ARG A 314 -28.27 -2.02 -0.36
CA ARG A 314 -29.50 -2.14 -1.14
C ARG A 314 -29.66 -1.08 -2.24
N SER A 315 -28.74 -0.15 -2.37
CA SER A 315 -28.84 0.99 -3.28
C SER A 315 -27.64 1.07 -4.20
N PRO A 316 -27.58 0.28 -5.29
CA PRO A 316 -26.45 0.27 -6.20
C PRO A 316 -26.04 1.65 -6.72
N ALA A 317 -27.02 2.51 -7.07
CA ALA A 317 -26.74 3.86 -7.55
C ALA A 317 -25.99 4.72 -6.49
N ILE A 318 -26.37 4.60 -5.22
CA ILE A 318 -25.71 5.31 -4.13
C ILE A 318 -24.28 4.77 -3.91
N LEU A 319 -24.10 3.45 -3.97
CA LEU A 319 -22.76 2.84 -3.89
C LEU A 319 -21.87 3.32 -5.03
N MET A 320 -22.38 3.43 -6.26
CA MET A 320 -21.64 3.96 -7.41
C MET A 320 -21.24 5.42 -7.20
N LEU A 321 -22.12 6.23 -6.67
CA LEU A 321 -21.83 7.64 -6.39
C LEU A 321 -20.83 7.83 -5.23
N LEU A 322 -21.01 7.08 -4.14
CA LEU A 322 -20.17 7.17 -2.95
C LEU A 322 -18.83 6.46 -3.11
N GLY A 323 -18.74 5.46 -4.00
CA GLY A 323 -17.52 4.68 -4.22
C GLY A 323 -16.29 5.53 -4.53
N PRO A 324 -16.32 6.41 -5.54
CA PRO A 324 -15.21 7.33 -5.83
C PRO A 324 -14.87 8.25 -4.66
N VAL A 325 -15.87 8.74 -3.90
CA VAL A 325 -15.66 9.60 -2.73
C VAL A 325 -14.99 8.81 -1.61
N LEU A 326 -15.44 7.59 -1.35
CA LEU A 326 -14.80 6.68 -0.41
C LEU A 326 -13.36 6.35 -0.83
N GLY A 327 -13.14 6.09 -2.13
CA GLY A 327 -11.81 5.90 -2.69
C GLY A 327 -10.91 7.10 -2.45
N TYR A 328 -11.39 8.29 -2.75
CA TYR A 328 -10.66 9.56 -2.61
C TYR A 328 -10.18 9.78 -1.16
N PHE A 329 -11.08 9.78 -0.21
CA PHE A 329 -10.74 10.04 1.19
C PHE A 329 -10.12 8.83 1.90
N GLY A 330 -10.49 7.61 1.50
CA GLY A 330 -9.98 6.37 2.09
C GLY A 330 -8.55 5.98 1.66
N HIS A 331 -7.99 6.64 0.64
CA HIS A 331 -6.64 6.35 0.13
C HIS A 331 -5.68 7.54 0.20
N GLY A 332 -6.17 8.76 -0.08
CA GLY A 332 -5.32 9.93 -0.32
C GLY A 332 -4.36 10.26 0.82
N TYR A 333 -4.73 10.02 2.06
CA TYR A 333 -3.91 10.28 3.24
C TYR A 333 -2.59 9.49 3.30
N PHE A 334 -2.48 8.37 2.58
CA PHE A 334 -1.20 7.66 2.48
C PHE A 334 -0.10 8.47 1.79
N SER A 335 -0.46 9.48 1.00
CA SER A 335 0.48 10.41 0.40
C SER A 335 1.28 11.22 1.43
N LEU A 336 0.81 11.31 2.67
CA LEU A 336 1.52 11.98 3.75
C LEU A 336 2.72 11.17 4.26
N PHE A 337 2.55 9.85 4.40
CA PHE A 337 3.50 9.03 5.17
C PHE A 337 4.93 9.10 4.66
N GLY A 338 5.14 9.07 3.34
CA GLY A 338 6.47 9.08 2.75
C GLY A 338 7.29 10.31 3.15
N SER A 339 6.77 11.51 2.91
CA SER A 339 7.45 12.77 3.23
C SER A 339 7.45 13.05 4.73
N PHE A 340 6.35 12.79 5.42
CA PHE A 340 6.21 13.07 6.85
C PHE A 340 7.19 12.25 7.69
N ILE A 341 7.28 10.94 7.46
CA ILE A 341 8.24 10.10 8.18
C ILE A 341 9.68 10.49 7.82
N ALA A 342 9.96 10.77 6.52
CA ALA A 342 11.31 11.17 6.09
C ALA A 342 11.85 12.41 6.83
N GLU A 343 10.98 13.34 7.16
CA GLU A 343 11.35 14.60 7.86
C GLU A 343 11.55 14.43 9.36
N LEU A 344 11.08 13.33 9.94
CA LEU A 344 11.20 13.06 11.36
C LEU A 344 12.48 12.32 11.74
N TYR A 345 13.27 11.87 10.76
CA TYR A 345 14.48 11.09 11.02
C TYR A 345 15.73 11.62 10.30
N PRO A 346 16.92 11.51 10.96
CA PRO A 346 18.20 11.82 10.33
C PRO A 346 18.42 10.96 9.08
N THR A 347 19.11 11.50 8.08
CA THR A 347 19.35 10.80 6.81
C THR A 347 20.09 9.47 6.97
N ALA A 348 20.98 9.37 8.00
CA ALA A 348 21.76 8.16 8.25
C ALA A 348 20.91 6.91 8.53
N VAL A 349 19.71 7.08 9.11
CA VAL A 349 18.82 5.98 9.51
C VAL A 349 17.43 6.09 8.89
N ARG A 350 17.23 7.01 7.95
CA ARG A 350 15.90 7.35 7.39
C ARG A 350 15.22 6.17 6.73
N ALA A 351 15.92 5.41 5.87
CA ALA A 351 15.32 4.26 5.20
C ALA A 351 14.94 3.15 6.18
N THR A 352 15.83 2.86 7.15
CA THR A 352 15.52 1.91 8.23
C THR A 352 14.32 2.38 9.06
N ALA A 353 14.28 3.67 9.43
CA ALA A 353 13.17 4.23 10.21
C ALA A 353 11.84 4.19 9.45
N GLN A 354 11.82 4.56 8.16
CA GLN A 354 10.63 4.47 7.33
C GLN A 354 10.18 3.02 7.14
N GLY A 355 11.11 2.14 6.76
CA GLY A 355 10.84 0.72 6.57
C GLY A 355 10.30 0.08 7.86
N THR A 356 10.93 0.36 9.00
CA THR A 356 10.52 -0.20 10.29
C THR A 356 9.18 0.36 10.75
N SER A 357 9.05 1.68 10.84
CA SER A 357 7.85 2.31 11.43
C SER A 357 6.59 2.04 10.59
N TYR A 358 6.68 2.21 9.27
CA TYR A 358 5.55 1.98 8.39
C TYR A 358 5.14 0.50 8.34
N ASN A 359 6.10 -0.41 8.22
CA ASN A 359 5.80 -1.82 8.02
C ASN A 359 5.46 -2.57 9.32
N ILE A 360 5.97 -2.16 10.48
CA ILE A 360 5.44 -2.66 11.76
C ILE A 360 3.98 -2.23 11.92
N GLY A 361 3.63 -1.00 11.55
CA GLY A 361 2.24 -0.55 11.47
C GLY A 361 1.40 -1.41 10.51
N ARG A 362 1.95 -1.76 9.33
CA ARG A 362 1.29 -2.66 8.36
C ARG A 362 1.07 -4.06 8.93
N MET A 363 2.05 -4.64 9.64
CA MET A 363 1.90 -5.94 10.31
C MET A 363 0.77 -5.92 11.34
N ALA A 364 0.68 -4.87 12.14
CA ALA A 364 -0.42 -4.69 13.08
C ALA A 364 -1.77 -4.53 12.35
N GLY A 365 -1.80 -3.81 11.23
CA GLY A 365 -2.98 -3.67 10.38
C GLY A 365 -3.39 -4.98 9.68
N ALA A 366 -2.47 -5.93 9.50
CA ALA A 366 -2.74 -7.21 8.86
C ALA A 366 -3.76 -8.08 9.61
N VAL A 367 -4.06 -7.78 10.86
CA VAL A 367 -5.13 -8.44 11.63
C VAL A 367 -6.53 -7.93 11.25
N ALA A 368 -6.64 -6.80 10.58
CA ALA A 368 -7.93 -6.18 10.25
C ALA A 368 -8.83 -7.08 9.38
N PRO A 369 -8.38 -7.74 8.30
CA PRO A 369 -9.21 -8.64 7.52
C PRO A 369 -9.83 -9.75 8.37
N TYR A 370 -9.05 -10.36 9.26
CA TYR A 370 -9.54 -11.36 10.17
C TYR A 370 -10.57 -10.79 11.14
N THR A 371 -10.27 -9.66 11.78
CA THR A 371 -11.14 -9.02 12.77
C THR A 371 -12.48 -8.62 12.17
N ILE A 372 -12.46 -7.97 10.98
CA ILE A 372 -13.71 -7.58 10.29
C ILE A 372 -14.50 -8.82 9.86
N GLY A 373 -13.82 -9.87 9.37
CA GLY A 373 -14.45 -11.14 9.06
C GLY A 373 -15.15 -11.78 10.27
N ALA A 374 -14.47 -11.83 11.42
CA ALA A 374 -15.03 -12.35 12.66
C ALA A 374 -16.23 -11.53 13.15
N ILE A 375 -16.17 -10.20 13.11
CA ILE A 375 -17.29 -9.32 13.45
C ILE A 375 -18.48 -9.55 12.49
N ALA A 376 -18.22 -9.76 11.21
CA ALA A 376 -19.26 -10.00 10.22
C ALA A 376 -20.04 -11.31 10.43
N THR A 377 -19.47 -12.28 11.17
CA THR A 377 -20.14 -13.55 11.53
C THR A 377 -21.07 -13.43 12.73
N LEU A 378 -21.01 -12.33 13.48
CA LEU A 378 -21.88 -12.12 14.63
C LEU A 378 -23.35 -11.96 14.19
N PRO A 379 -24.32 -12.51 14.95
CA PRO A 379 -25.73 -12.43 14.62
C PRO A 379 -26.19 -10.97 14.40
N GLY A 380 -26.86 -10.73 13.27
CA GLY A 380 -27.44 -9.42 12.93
C GLY A 380 -26.45 -8.36 12.41
N ILE A 381 -25.14 -8.61 12.35
CA ILE A 381 -24.16 -7.62 11.91
C ILE A 381 -23.94 -7.67 10.39
N GLY A 382 -23.51 -8.80 9.86
CA GLY A 382 -23.14 -8.93 8.44
C GLY A 382 -21.93 -8.06 8.05
N ILE A 383 -21.45 -8.26 6.81
CA ILE A 383 -20.18 -7.62 6.34
C ILE A 383 -20.31 -6.10 6.26
N GLY A 384 -21.45 -5.56 5.81
CA GLY A 384 -21.63 -4.12 5.63
C GLY A 384 -21.53 -3.32 6.92
N LEU A 385 -22.11 -3.82 8.03
CA LEU A 385 -22.00 -3.20 9.34
C LEU A 385 -20.63 -3.41 9.96
N ALA A 386 -20.01 -4.60 9.75
CA ALA A 386 -18.67 -4.89 10.22
C ALA A 386 -17.64 -3.90 9.64
N LEU A 387 -17.76 -3.51 8.36
CA LEU A 387 -16.92 -2.47 7.76
C LEU A 387 -16.98 -1.16 8.55
N GLY A 388 -18.16 -0.80 9.07
CA GLY A 388 -18.36 0.42 9.85
C GLY A 388 -17.48 0.51 11.10
N THR A 389 -17.03 -0.60 11.67
CA THR A 389 -16.18 -0.61 12.86
C THR A 389 -14.79 -0.02 12.61
N THR A 390 -14.34 -0.02 11.35
CA THR A 390 -13.06 0.58 10.95
C THR A 390 -13.03 2.10 11.13
N SER A 391 -14.20 2.76 11.24
CA SER A 391 -14.30 4.19 11.52
C SER A 391 -13.59 4.60 12.81
N ALA A 392 -13.60 3.74 13.84
CA ALA A 392 -12.90 4.01 15.09
C ALA A 392 -11.38 4.17 14.86
N PHE A 393 -10.81 3.42 13.93
CA PHE A 393 -9.39 3.49 13.61
C PHE A 393 -9.04 4.70 12.73
N PHE A 394 -9.96 5.16 11.87
CA PHE A 394 -9.81 6.47 11.21
C PHE A 394 -9.82 7.61 12.21
N LEU A 395 -10.73 7.60 13.19
CA LEU A 395 -10.77 8.61 14.26
C LEU A 395 -9.50 8.56 15.12
N LEU A 396 -9.04 7.37 15.48
CA LEU A 396 -7.77 7.21 16.22
C LEU A 396 -6.60 7.79 15.43
N GLY A 397 -6.50 7.55 14.11
CA GLY A 397 -5.49 8.15 13.24
C GLY A 397 -5.55 9.69 13.24
N ALA A 398 -6.76 10.26 13.18
CA ALA A 398 -6.97 11.70 13.26
C ALA A 398 -6.51 12.30 14.61
N ILE A 399 -6.64 11.56 15.71
CA ILE A 399 -6.16 11.98 17.03
C ILE A 399 -4.64 11.87 17.10
N LEU A 400 -4.07 10.75 16.69
CA LEU A 400 -2.64 10.47 16.82
C LEU A 400 -1.75 11.46 16.05
N ILE A 401 -2.20 11.98 14.92
CA ILE A 401 -1.41 12.94 14.14
C ILE A 401 -1.11 14.23 14.91
N PHE A 402 -1.93 14.59 15.92
CA PHE A 402 -1.66 15.76 16.78
C PHE A 402 -0.45 15.58 17.69
N THR A 403 -0.12 14.35 18.06
CA THR A 403 0.98 14.06 18.98
C THR A 403 2.37 14.10 18.31
N LEU A 404 2.42 14.12 16.98
CA LEU A 404 3.67 14.14 16.22
C LEU A 404 4.06 15.57 15.83
N PRO A 405 5.38 15.92 15.83
CA PRO A 405 5.81 17.25 15.41
C PRO A 405 5.56 17.47 13.92
N ASP A 406 5.16 18.69 13.56
CA ASP A 406 5.02 19.11 12.15
C ASP A 406 6.28 19.88 11.73
N ARG A 407 7.06 19.28 10.84
CA ARG A 407 8.30 19.85 10.28
C ARG A 407 8.14 20.20 8.79
N SER A 408 6.93 20.60 8.39
CA SER A 408 6.59 20.92 6.99
C SER A 408 7.55 21.96 6.41
N GLY A 409 8.13 21.64 5.25
CA GLY A 409 8.99 22.57 4.50
C GLY A 409 10.40 22.76 5.06
N GLN A 410 10.77 22.08 6.13
CA GLN A 410 12.14 22.12 6.64
C GLN A 410 13.09 21.25 5.81
N ALA A 411 14.34 21.68 5.68
CA ALA A 411 15.38 20.83 5.10
C ALA A 411 15.53 19.55 5.92
N LEU A 412 15.82 18.44 5.25
CA LEU A 412 16.07 17.18 5.95
C LEU A 412 17.29 17.32 6.83
N GLU A 413 17.17 16.90 8.11
CA GLU A 413 18.33 16.82 9.01
C GLU A 413 19.45 16.00 8.37
N ALA A 414 20.63 16.57 8.50
CA ALA A 414 21.85 15.97 7.96
C ALA A 414 22.22 14.68 8.69
#